data_f4f23dbc8fda1ba34880c9bbec3a6047
#
_entry.id   f4f23dbc8fda1ba34880c9bbec3a6047
#
_cell.length_a   1.000
_cell.length_b   1.000
_cell.length_c   1.000
_cell.angle_alpha   90.00
_cell.angle_beta   90.00
_cell.angle_gamma   90.00
#
_symmetry.space_group_name_H-M   'P 1'
#
loop_
_entity.id
_entity.type
_entity.pdbx_description
1 polymer ?
#
loop_
_entity_poly.entity_id
_entity_poly.type
_entity_poly.pdbx_seq_one_letter_code
_entity_poly.pdbx_strand_id
1 'polypeptide(L)'
;METKIYNQLPDEAKAIRLEVFVKEQGFEEEFDDIDETAAHIVLFDGSHPVGVCRIFTDPGSGRVMIGRVAVRKTFRGRGLGADIIKAAEEYAAESGINKIWIHSQEQAAGFYSALGYKDTGVHDVEEGCPHILMKKVL
;
A
#
# COMPACT_ATOMS: atom_id res chain seq x y z
N MET A 1 -3.81 -5.87 17.35
CA MET A 1 -2.67 -5.72 16.41
C MET A 1 -2.11 -4.32 16.46
N GLU A 2 -0.85 -4.17 16.19
CA GLU A 2 -0.12 -2.91 16.28
C GLU A 2 0.48 -2.54 14.94
N THR A 3 0.40 -1.25 14.57
CA THR A 3 1.10 -0.73 13.40
C THR A 3 2.32 0.05 13.83
N LYS A 4 3.40 -0.09 13.07
CA LYS A 4 4.63 0.70 13.25
C LYS A 4 4.99 1.37 11.93
N ILE A 5 5.53 2.60 12.03
CA ILE A 5 5.90 3.40 10.87
C ILE A 5 7.41 3.59 10.86
N TYR A 6 8.01 3.34 9.70
CA TYR A 6 9.46 3.40 9.51
C TYR A 6 9.81 4.38 8.40
N ASN A 7 10.87 5.16 8.60
CA ASN A 7 11.40 6.07 7.57
C ASN A 7 12.34 5.39 6.57
N GLN A 8 12.70 4.14 6.85
CA GLN A 8 13.52 3.30 5.98
C GLN A 8 12.81 1.97 5.79
N LEU A 9 13.06 1.28 4.68
CA LEU A 9 12.44 -0.01 4.41
C LEU A 9 12.97 -1.06 5.39
N PRO A 10 12.15 -1.54 6.33
CA PRO A 10 12.59 -2.53 7.31
C PRO A 10 12.60 -3.95 6.70
N ASP A 11 13.37 -4.84 7.29
CA ASP A 11 13.47 -6.23 6.83
C ASP A 11 12.11 -6.94 6.87
N GLU A 12 11.29 -6.64 7.86
CA GLU A 12 9.94 -7.20 7.99
C GLU A 12 9.07 -6.86 6.77
N ALA A 13 9.15 -5.61 6.27
CA ALA A 13 8.43 -5.20 5.08
C ALA A 13 9.00 -5.87 3.82
N LYS A 14 10.32 -5.97 3.72
CA LYS A 14 10.96 -6.67 2.59
C LYS A 14 10.49 -8.11 2.49
N ALA A 15 10.44 -8.83 3.62
CA ALA A 15 10.03 -10.22 3.65
C ALA A 15 8.59 -10.41 3.16
N ILE A 16 7.67 -9.58 3.62
CA ILE A 16 6.25 -9.65 3.20
C ILE A 16 6.11 -9.30 1.72
N ARG A 17 6.80 -8.27 1.25
CA ARG A 17 6.71 -7.84 -0.15
C ARG A 17 7.28 -8.89 -1.10
N LEU A 18 8.37 -9.54 -0.74
CA LEU A 18 8.91 -10.66 -1.53
C LEU A 18 7.93 -11.84 -1.56
N GLU A 19 7.32 -12.16 -0.44
CA GLU A 19 6.35 -13.25 -0.35
C GLU A 19 5.13 -13.00 -1.22
N VAL A 20 4.54 -11.80 -1.16
CA VAL A 20 3.29 -11.47 -1.82
C VAL A 20 3.50 -11.07 -3.29
N PHE A 21 4.38 -10.12 -3.55
CA PHE A 21 4.49 -9.57 -4.90
C PHE A 21 5.38 -10.40 -5.82
N VAL A 22 6.46 -10.96 -5.32
CA VAL A 22 7.38 -11.76 -6.13
C VAL A 22 6.95 -13.22 -6.17
N LYS A 23 6.81 -13.87 -5.03
CA LYS A 23 6.50 -15.32 -4.99
C LYS A 23 5.06 -15.65 -5.35
N GLU A 24 4.08 -14.88 -4.84
CA GLU A 24 2.67 -15.12 -5.15
C GLU A 24 2.24 -14.56 -6.49
N GLN A 25 2.57 -13.28 -6.77
CA GLN A 25 2.07 -12.56 -7.95
C GLN A 25 3.03 -12.57 -9.14
N GLY A 26 4.28 -12.95 -8.93
CA GLY A 26 5.26 -13.10 -10.01
C GLY A 26 5.86 -11.81 -10.55
N PHE A 27 5.78 -10.70 -9.84
CA PHE A 27 6.45 -9.48 -10.26
C PHE A 27 7.97 -9.63 -10.15
N GLU A 28 8.70 -9.08 -11.13
CA GLU A 28 10.16 -9.17 -11.20
C GLU A 28 10.84 -8.08 -10.38
N GLU A 29 10.32 -6.85 -10.43
CA GLU A 29 10.88 -5.70 -9.73
C GLU A 29 9.94 -5.26 -8.62
N GLU A 30 10.31 -5.54 -7.37
CA GLU A 30 9.52 -5.17 -6.21
C GLU A 30 10.04 -3.92 -5.52
N PHE A 31 11.36 -3.78 -5.41
CA PHE A 31 11.98 -2.66 -4.72
C PHE A 31 12.45 -1.61 -5.71
N ASP A 32 12.30 -0.33 -5.36
CA ASP A 32 12.64 0.79 -6.22
C ASP A 32 13.16 1.98 -5.40
N ASP A 33 13.53 3.07 -6.09
CA ASP A 33 14.08 4.27 -5.44
C ASP A 33 13.08 4.97 -4.54
N ILE A 34 11.77 4.78 -4.76
CA ILE A 34 10.72 5.33 -3.92
C ILE A 34 10.83 4.81 -2.49
N ASP A 35 11.31 3.59 -2.31
CA ASP A 35 11.50 2.98 -0.99
C ASP A 35 12.45 3.78 -0.10
N GLU A 36 13.36 4.55 -0.67
CA GLU A 36 14.32 5.35 0.09
C GLU A 36 13.69 6.57 0.75
N THR A 37 12.60 7.11 0.17
CA THR A 37 11.93 8.32 0.65
C THR A 37 10.55 8.05 1.24
N ALA A 38 9.99 6.88 1.03
CA ALA A 38 8.66 6.51 1.52
C ALA A 38 8.65 6.29 3.03
N ALA A 39 7.49 6.51 3.64
CA ALA A 39 7.21 5.98 4.97
C ALA A 39 6.65 4.56 4.79
N HIS A 40 7.16 3.62 5.57
CA HIS A 40 6.78 2.21 5.51
C HIS A 40 5.96 1.85 6.73
N ILE A 41 4.77 1.30 6.51
CA ILE A 41 3.86 0.91 7.58
C ILE A 41 3.84 -0.61 7.65
N VAL A 42 4.07 -1.15 8.83
CA VAL A 42 4.03 -2.60 9.07
C VAL A 42 3.00 -2.88 10.17
N LEU A 43 2.10 -3.82 9.89
CA LEU A 43 1.14 -4.32 10.86
C LEU A 43 1.70 -5.59 11.49
N PHE A 44 1.70 -5.64 12.82
CA PHE A 44 2.18 -6.77 13.61
C PHE A 44 1.04 -7.45 14.35
N ASP A 45 1.06 -8.78 14.35
CA ASP A 45 0.31 -9.61 15.29
C ASP A 45 1.30 -10.07 16.36
N GLY A 46 1.30 -9.41 17.53
CA GLY A 46 2.36 -9.59 18.50
C GLY A 46 3.71 -9.17 17.92
N SER A 47 4.65 -10.10 17.81
CA SER A 47 5.95 -9.87 17.18
C SER A 47 6.01 -10.27 15.70
N HIS A 48 4.90 -10.79 15.15
CA HIS A 48 4.86 -11.30 13.77
C HIS A 48 4.39 -10.20 12.81
N PRO A 49 5.21 -9.80 11.82
CA PRO A 49 4.77 -8.89 10.77
C PRO A 49 3.80 -9.63 9.85
N VAL A 50 2.60 -9.07 9.64
CA VAL A 50 1.53 -9.73 8.88
C VAL A 50 1.06 -8.93 7.67
N GLY A 51 1.34 -7.63 7.64
CA GLY A 51 0.94 -6.79 6.52
C GLY A 51 1.77 -5.52 6.43
N VAL A 52 1.78 -4.90 5.26
CA VAL A 52 2.57 -3.70 4.96
C VAL A 52 1.85 -2.79 3.99
N CYS A 53 2.27 -1.53 3.98
CA CYS A 53 2.12 -0.64 2.83
C CYS A 53 3.24 0.40 2.87
N ARG A 54 3.35 1.20 1.79
CA ARG A 54 4.19 2.40 1.81
C ARG A 54 3.36 3.60 1.43
N ILE A 55 3.69 4.76 2.01
CA ILE A 55 3.11 6.04 1.62
C ILE A 55 4.24 6.96 1.16
N PHE A 56 4.04 7.62 0.02
CA PHE A 56 5.09 8.40 -0.62
C PHE A 56 4.50 9.50 -1.48
N THR A 57 5.32 10.50 -1.81
CA THR A 57 4.98 11.51 -2.80
C THR A 57 5.53 11.07 -4.15
N ASP A 58 4.66 10.91 -5.14
CA ASP A 58 5.10 10.55 -6.48
C ASP A 58 5.88 11.70 -7.10
N PRO A 59 7.14 11.50 -7.49
CA PRO A 59 7.98 12.59 -7.99
C PRO A 59 7.49 13.19 -9.31
N GLY A 60 6.78 12.42 -10.12
CA GLY A 60 6.28 12.90 -11.41
C GLY A 60 5.06 13.78 -11.30
N SER A 61 4.13 13.44 -10.40
CA SER A 61 2.83 14.13 -10.27
C SER A 61 2.71 15.00 -9.03
N GLY A 62 3.55 14.80 -8.02
CA GLY A 62 3.43 15.44 -6.71
C GLY A 62 2.30 14.89 -5.86
N ARG A 63 1.63 13.84 -6.30
CA ARG A 63 0.54 13.21 -5.56
C ARG A 63 1.06 12.35 -4.41
N VAL A 64 0.36 12.40 -3.28
CA VAL A 64 0.65 11.48 -2.17
C VAL A 64 -0.05 10.18 -2.46
N MET A 65 0.69 9.09 -2.48
CA MET A 65 0.22 7.77 -2.87
C MET A 65 0.45 6.73 -1.78
N ILE A 66 -0.47 5.79 -1.68
CA ILE A 66 -0.26 4.54 -0.93
C ILE A 66 -0.02 3.45 -1.95
N GLY A 67 1.00 2.64 -1.72
CA GLY A 67 1.33 1.51 -2.59
C GLY A 67 1.90 0.33 -1.82
N ARG A 68 2.17 -0.74 -2.55
CA ARG A 68 2.73 -1.98 -2.00
C ARG A 68 1.93 -2.49 -0.81
N VAL A 69 0.60 -2.41 -0.91
CA VAL A 69 -0.32 -2.92 0.12
C VAL A 69 -0.34 -4.44 0.03
N ALA A 70 0.04 -5.10 1.10
CA ALA A 70 0.10 -6.55 1.13
C ALA A 70 -0.22 -7.10 2.51
N VAL A 71 -1.00 -8.18 2.54
CA VAL A 71 -1.27 -8.98 3.74
C VAL A 71 -0.83 -10.40 3.45
N ARG A 72 -0.11 -11.02 4.39
CA ARG A 72 0.29 -12.42 4.25
C ARG A 72 -0.93 -13.30 4.07
N LYS A 73 -0.82 -14.27 3.17
CA LYS A 73 -1.93 -15.14 2.75
C LYS A 73 -2.71 -15.76 3.92
N THR A 74 -1.99 -16.24 4.93
CA THR A 74 -2.61 -16.89 6.09
C THR A 74 -3.37 -15.93 7.01
N PHE A 75 -3.20 -14.63 6.83
CA PHE A 75 -3.85 -13.58 7.63
C PHE A 75 -4.96 -12.84 6.86
N ARG A 76 -5.23 -13.22 5.63
CA ARG A 76 -6.28 -12.58 4.81
C ARG A 76 -7.68 -12.96 5.29
N GLY A 77 -8.66 -12.13 4.93
CA GLY A 77 -10.06 -12.36 5.30
C GLY A 77 -10.40 -11.90 6.72
N ARG A 78 -9.54 -11.11 7.35
CA ARG A 78 -9.72 -10.61 8.73
C ARG A 78 -9.83 -9.09 8.81
N GLY A 79 -9.94 -8.40 7.68
CA GLY A 79 -10.00 -6.93 7.64
C GLY A 79 -8.67 -6.23 7.88
N LEU A 80 -7.55 -6.94 7.82
CA LEU A 80 -6.23 -6.37 8.13
C LEU A 80 -5.75 -5.39 7.06
N GLY A 81 -6.10 -5.61 5.79
CA GLY A 81 -5.80 -4.65 4.73
C GLY A 81 -6.43 -3.29 4.99
N ALA A 82 -7.68 -3.27 5.47
CA ALA A 82 -8.36 -2.04 5.85
C ALA A 82 -7.66 -1.35 7.03
N ASP A 83 -7.17 -2.10 8.00
CA ASP A 83 -6.44 -1.56 9.15
C ASP A 83 -5.13 -0.88 8.70
N ILE A 84 -4.42 -1.48 7.75
CA ILE A 84 -3.19 -0.92 7.20
C ILE A 84 -3.47 0.40 6.47
N ILE A 85 -4.51 0.44 5.62
CA ILE A 85 -4.89 1.64 4.90
C ILE A 85 -5.31 2.76 5.88
N LYS A 86 -6.06 2.41 6.91
CA LYS A 86 -6.44 3.36 7.96
C LYS A 86 -5.23 3.97 8.66
N ALA A 87 -4.23 3.16 8.99
CA ALA A 87 -2.99 3.64 9.61
C ALA A 87 -2.25 4.61 8.68
N ALA A 88 -2.21 4.32 7.38
CA ALA A 88 -1.61 5.21 6.39
C ALA A 88 -2.38 6.53 6.28
N GLU A 89 -3.71 6.48 6.29
CA GLU A 89 -4.55 7.68 6.24
C GLU A 89 -4.36 8.56 7.49
N GLU A 90 -4.26 7.96 8.67
CA GLU A 90 -3.99 8.68 9.91
C GLU A 90 -2.63 9.36 9.87
N TYR A 91 -1.61 8.65 9.41
CA TYR A 91 -0.27 9.23 9.23
C TYR A 91 -0.29 10.42 8.26
N ALA A 92 -1.00 10.29 7.15
CA ALA A 92 -1.15 11.37 6.16
C ALA A 92 -1.86 12.58 6.75
N ALA A 93 -2.97 12.36 7.44
CA ALA A 93 -3.75 13.44 8.07
C ALA A 93 -2.94 14.19 9.12
N GLU A 94 -2.17 13.49 9.94
CA GLU A 94 -1.27 14.09 10.93
C GLU A 94 -0.16 14.91 10.28
N SER A 95 0.21 14.59 9.06
CA SER A 95 1.21 15.31 8.25
C SER A 95 0.61 16.45 7.43
N GLY A 96 -0.69 16.76 7.60
CA GLY A 96 -1.36 17.82 6.86
C GLY A 96 -1.80 17.44 5.44
N ILE A 97 -1.78 16.15 5.10
CA ILE A 97 -2.18 15.64 3.80
C ILE A 97 -3.68 15.38 3.81
N ASN A 98 -4.40 15.87 2.81
CA ASN A 98 -5.86 15.75 2.74
C ASN A 98 -6.38 14.95 1.55
N LYS A 99 -5.50 14.47 0.69
CA LYS A 99 -5.84 13.66 -0.48
C LYS A 99 -4.82 12.55 -0.66
N ILE A 100 -5.30 11.35 -0.96
CA ILE A 100 -4.46 10.19 -1.21
C ILE A 100 -4.92 9.52 -2.50
N TRP A 101 -3.94 9.11 -3.33
CA TRP A 101 -4.17 8.30 -4.52
C TRP A 101 -3.60 6.90 -4.34
N ILE A 102 -4.23 5.94 -4.96
CA ILE A 102 -3.78 4.55 -4.99
C ILE A 102 -3.81 4.07 -6.44
N HIS A 103 -2.70 3.52 -6.92
CA HIS A 103 -2.62 2.83 -8.19
C HIS A 103 -2.98 1.37 -7.95
N SER A 104 -4.28 1.07 -7.98
CA SER A 104 -4.83 -0.23 -7.60
C SER A 104 -4.77 -1.23 -8.73
N GLN A 105 -4.37 -2.47 -8.44
CA GLN A 105 -4.65 -3.58 -9.35
C GLN A 105 -6.18 -3.68 -9.53
N GLU A 106 -6.63 -3.96 -10.75
CA GLU A 106 -8.06 -3.96 -11.08
C GLU A 106 -8.89 -4.87 -10.15
N GLN A 107 -8.36 -6.05 -9.80
CA GLN A 107 -9.07 -6.98 -8.91
C GLN A 107 -9.19 -6.48 -7.48
N ALA A 108 -8.39 -5.50 -7.07
CA ALA A 108 -8.45 -4.91 -5.73
C ALA A 108 -9.30 -3.64 -5.66
N ALA A 109 -9.81 -3.14 -6.79
CA ALA A 109 -10.56 -1.88 -6.84
C ALA A 109 -11.78 -1.88 -5.94
N GLY A 110 -12.50 -2.99 -5.86
CA GLY A 110 -13.67 -3.11 -4.97
C GLY A 110 -13.33 -2.96 -3.49
N PHE A 111 -12.18 -3.47 -3.09
CA PHE A 111 -11.67 -3.31 -1.73
C PHE A 111 -11.44 -1.83 -1.41
N TYR A 112 -10.77 -1.11 -2.29
CA TYR A 112 -10.50 0.33 -2.09
C TYR A 112 -11.77 1.17 -2.20
N SER A 113 -12.69 0.83 -3.10
CA SER A 113 -14.00 1.50 -3.19
C SER A 113 -14.76 1.43 -1.87
N ALA A 114 -14.74 0.30 -1.21
CA ALA A 114 -15.39 0.11 0.09
C ALA A 114 -14.77 1.00 1.18
N LEU A 115 -13.51 1.41 1.01
CA LEU A 115 -12.80 2.30 1.93
C LEU A 115 -12.94 3.78 1.56
N GLY A 116 -13.71 4.10 0.53
CA GLY A 116 -13.99 5.47 0.13
C GLY A 116 -13.14 6.00 -1.02
N TYR A 117 -12.33 5.15 -1.65
CA TYR A 117 -11.56 5.54 -2.84
C TYR A 117 -12.45 5.48 -4.08
N LYS A 118 -12.27 6.44 -4.96
CA LYS A 118 -13.05 6.53 -6.21
C LYS A 118 -12.14 6.38 -7.42
N ASP A 119 -12.63 5.67 -8.43
CA ASP A 119 -11.99 5.56 -9.73
C ASP A 119 -11.88 6.95 -10.36
N THR A 120 -10.67 7.36 -10.74
CA THR A 120 -10.45 8.67 -11.39
C THR A 120 -10.68 8.64 -12.90
N GLY A 121 -10.91 7.46 -13.48
CA GLY A 121 -11.02 7.27 -14.93
C GLY A 121 -9.68 6.96 -15.61
N VAL A 122 -8.58 7.00 -14.88
CA VAL A 122 -7.25 6.65 -15.42
C VAL A 122 -7.00 5.17 -15.22
N HIS A 123 -6.95 4.43 -16.32
CA HIS A 123 -6.72 2.99 -16.34
C HIS A 123 -5.50 2.70 -17.22
N ASP A 124 -4.61 1.86 -16.75
CA ASP A 124 -3.39 1.48 -17.47
C ASP A 124 -2.98 0.05 -17.16
N VAL A 125 -1.85 -0.37 -17.72
CA VAL A 125 -1.30 -1.71 -17.51
C VAL A 125 0.14 -1.55 -17.02
N GLU A 126 0.46 -2.19 -15.91
CA GLU A 126 1.80 -2.22 -15.34
C GLU A 126 2.22 -3.67 -15.13
N GLU A 127 3.37 -4.05 -15.69
CA GLU A 127 3.88 -5.43 -15.69
C GLU A 127 2.81 -6.46 -16.11
N GLY A 128 2.05 -6.13 -17.16
CA GLY A 128 0.98 -7.01 -17.67
C GLY A 128 -0.27 -7.06 -16.81
N CYS A 129 -0.33 -6.28 -15.72
CA CYS A 129 -1.45 -6.26 -14.79
C CYS A 129 -2.26 -4.97 -14.96
N PRO A 130 -3.58 -5.05 -15.24
CA PRO A 130 -4.43 -3.86 -15.33
C PRO A 130 -4.52 -3.13 -13.99
N HIS A 131 -4.38 -1.81 -14.04
CA HIS A 131 -4.44 -0.93 -12.86
C HIS A 131 -5.43 0.21 -13.05
N ILE A 132 -5.97 0.69 -11.96
CA ILE A 132 -6.88 1.82 -11.87
C ILE A 132 -6.31 2.83 -10.90
N LEU A 133 -6.21 4.10 -11.31
CA LEU A 133 -5.84 5.18 -10.40
C LEU A 133 -7.07 5.59 -9.61
N MET A 134 -7.01 5.46 -8.30
CA MET A 134 -8.10 5.77 -7.39
C MET A 134 -7.69 6.88 -6.43
N LYS A 135 -8.70 7.62 -5.90
CA LYS A 135 -8.46 8.80 -5.05
C LYS A 135 -9.45 8.85 -3.91
N LYS A 136 -8.97 9.31 -2.75
CA LYS A 136 -9.81 9.62 -1.58
C LYS A 136 -9.44 10.99 -1.02
N VAL A 137 -10.46 11.77 -0.68
CA VAL A 137 -10.31 13.01 0.11
C VAL A 137 -10.50 12.64 1.57
N LEU A 138 -9.50 12.95 2.38
CA LEU A 138 -9.52 12.62 3.81
C LEU A 138 -10.37 13.58 4.63
#